data_40c948ff68cae09c82753a843b4be797
#
_entry.id   40c948ff68cae09c82753a843b4be797
#
_cell.length_a   1.000
_cell.length_b   1.000
_cell.length_c   1.000
_cell.angle_alpha   90.00
_cell.angle_beta   90.00
_cell.angle_gamma   90.00
#
_symmetry.space_group_name_H-M   'P 1'
#
loop_
_entity.id
_entity.type
_entity.pdbx_description
1 polymer ?
#
loop_
_entity_poly.entity_id
_entity_poly.type
_entity_poly.pdbx_seq_one_letter_code
_entity_poly.pdbx_strand_id
1 'polypeptide(L)'
;MTATETPPTDPAPDWKEAGDAWSHAAADWAYGFEPYARDGIETVFRKLDLVPGQRLLDVACGAGLALGRAARLGITVAGIDAADSLLNIARRRAPDAELVHGDMFDLPWATDTFDAVVAFNGIWGGCEDAVAEIARVCRPGGRIGITFWGATERLDLLDYFVTLGRSGPGITEEIVTLASINTPGEAERMLTQAGFRDLERGDTSAILEFTDDDEAWQTLRSPGLALPALDHTGESELRQRVLSSVSPFRSDDGTYRLVNELVHVTASLPE
;
A
#
# COMPACT_ATOMS: atom_id res chain seq x y z
N MET A 1 -40.50 2.71 23.88
CA MET A 1 -39.63 2.84 22.72
C MET A 1 -38.25 3.18 23.28
N THR A 2 -37.42 2.18 23.45
CA THR A 2 -36.05 2.33 23.93
C THR A 2 -35.17 2.58 22.71
N ALA A 3 -34.54 3.74 22.68
CA ALA A 3 -33.51 4.06 21.68
C ALA A 3 -32.36 3.04 21.85
N THR A 4 -32.07 2.29 20.81
CA THR A 4 -30.85 1.52 20.70
C THR A 4 -29.69 2.50 20.50
N GLU A 5 -28.90 2.72 21.55
CA GLU A 5 -27.61 3.40 21.43
C GLU A 5 -26.71 2.55 20.54
N THR A 6 -26.29 3.12 19.43
CA THR A 6 -25.21 2.56 18.59
C THR A 6 -23.95 2.55 19.47
N PRO A 7 -23.23 1.42 19.59
CA PRO A 7 -21.97 1.40 20.33
C PRO A 7 -21.00 2.43 19.69
N PRO A 8 -20.18 3.09 20.49
CA PRO A 8 -19.16 3.99 19.96
C PRO A 8 -18.25 3.19 19.04
N THR A 9 -18.10 3.64 17.80
CA THR A 9 -17.05 3.17 16.90
C THR A 9 -15.72 3.51 17.56
N ASP A 10 -14.87 2.52 17.79
CA ASP A 10 -13.49 2.77 18.21
C ASP A 10 -12.87 3.80 17.24
N PRO A 11 -12.14 4.80 17.75
CA PRO A 11 -11.49 5.77 16.88
C PRO A 11 -10.56 5.01 15.91
N ALA A 12 -10.58 5.43 14.64
CA ALA A 12 -9.62 4.92 13.66
C ALA A 12 -8.19 4.98 14.26
N PRO A 13 -7.33 3.98 14.00
CA PRO A 13 -5.98 3.97 14.55
C PRO A 13 -5.30 5.31 14.22
N ASP A 14 -4.61 5.87 15.22
CA ASP A 14 -3.86 7.10 15.03
C ASP A 14 -2.85 6.86 13.90
N TRP A 15 -2.89 7.68 12.84
CA TRP A 15 -1.97 7.56 11.71
C TRP A 15 -0.49 7.53 12.15
N LYS A 16 -0.16 8.10 13.32
CA LYS A 16 1.18 8.08 13.90
C LYS A 16 1.58 6.68 14.37
N GLU A 17 0.65 5.94 14.99
CA GLU A 17 0.90 4.55 15.38
C GLU A 17 1.14 3.68 14.14
N ALA A 18 0.35 3.87 13.08
CA ALA A 18 0.60 3.22 11.80
C ALA A 18 1.98 3.61 11.24
N GLY A 19 2.33 4.91 11.27
CA GLY A 19 3.63 5.41 10.83
C GLY A 19 4.81 4.82 11.60
N ASP A 20 4.68 4.68 12.92
CA ASP A 20 5.70 4.06 13.77
C ASP A 20 5.88 2.57 13.40
N ALA A 21 4.76 1.85 13.19
CA ALA A 21 4.80 0.46 12.75
C ALA A 21 5.50 0.28 11.40
N TRP A 22 5.26 1.14 10.41
CA TRP A 22 5.92 1.09 9.11
C TRP A 22 7.36 1.63 9.13
N SER A 23 7.74 2.35 10.19
CA SER A 23 9.10 2.87 10.37
C SER A 23 10.09 1.84 10.95
N HIS A 24 9.62 0.74 11.56
CA HIS A 24 10.45 -0.17 12.36
C HIS A 24 11.59 -0.84 11.57
N ALA A 25 11.40 -1.14 10.29
CA ALA A 25 12.36 -1.79 9.42
C ALA A 25 12.40 -1.16 8.00
N ALA A 26 12.38 0.18 7.95
CA ALA A 26 12.21 0.95 6.73
C ALA A 26 13.20 0.60 5.61
N ALA A 27 14.47 0.27 5.93
CA ALA A 27 15.45 -0.11 4.92
C ALA A 27 15.16 -1.48 4.34
N ASP A 28 14.82 -2.46 5.17
CA ASP A 28 14.48 -3.82 4.74
C ASP A 28 13.21 -3.80 3.88
N TRP A 29 12.21 -2.98 4.26
CA TRP A 29 11.04 -2.71 3.44
C TRP A 29 11.42 -2.12 2.09
N ALA A 30 12.13 -1.00 2.08
CA ALA A 30 12.41 -0.23 0.87
C ALA A 30 13.24 -0.98 -0.17
N TYR A 31 14.14 -1.86 0.26
CA TYR A 31 15.07 -2.55 -0.62
C TYR A 31 14.73 -4.03 -0.83
N GLY A 32 14.07 -4.66 0.13
CA GLY A 32 13.66 -6.06 0.05
C GLY A 32 12.22 -6.22 -0.42
N PHE A 33 11.26 -5.63 0.29
CA PHE A 33 9.84 -5.89 0.06
C PHE A 33 9.21 -4.98 -1.02
N GLU A 34 9.31 -3.66 -0.88
CA GLU A 34 8.67 -2.67 -1.77
C GLU A 34 8.88 -2.91 -3.29
N PRO A 35 10.03 -3.50 -3.73
CA PRO A 35 10.25 -3.78 -5.15
C PRO A 35 9.21 -4.66 -5.84
N TYR A 36 8.37 -5.40 -5.11
CA TYR A 36 7.25 -6.16 -5.68
C TYR A 36 6.28 -5.28 -6.48
N ALA A 37 6.16 -4.01 -6.11
CA ALA A 37 5.21 -3.07 -6.70
C ALA A 37 5.63 -2.55 -8.09
N ARG A 38 6.84 -2.85 -8.57
CA ARG A 38 7.40 -2.26 -9.81
C ARG A 38 6.50 -2.43 -11.02
N ASP A 39 6.02 -3.65 -11.28
CA ASP A 39 5.20 -3.93 -12.46
C ASP A 39 3.83 -3.23 -12.37
N GLY A 40 3.27 -3.15 -11.15
CA GLY A 40 2.05 -2.41 -10.87
C GLY A 40 2.23 -0.91 -11.12
N ILE A 41 3.32 -0.31 -10.64
CA ILE A 41 3.68 1.10 -10.84
C ILE A 41 3.79 1.41 -12.34
N GLU A 42 4.58 0.63 -13.10
CA GLU A 42 4.75 0.83 -14.55
C GLU A 42 3.43 0.68 -15.30
N THR A 43 2.59 -0.26 -14.90
CA THR A 43 1.29 -0.48 -15.53
C THR A 43 0.33 0.66 -15.26
N VAL A 44 0.23 1.11 -14.01
CA VAL A 44 -0.60 2.26 -13.63
C VAL A 44 -0.12 3.52 -14.35
N PHE A 45 1.18 3.81 -14.37
CA PHE A 45 1.71 5.00 -15.04
C PHE A 45 1.40 5.02 -16.55
N ARG A 46 1.47 3.86 -17.23
CA ARG A 46 1.07 3.76 -18.64
C ARG A 46 -0.43 3.99 -18.84
N LYS A 47 -1.27 3.47 -17.95
CA LYS A 47 -2.74 3.64 -18.03
C LYS A 47 -3.16 5.08 -17.71
N LEU A 48 -2.46 5.74 -16.80
CA LEU A 48 -2.68 7.15 -16.50
C LEU A 48 -2.13 8.09 -17.59
N ASP A 49 -1.42 7.56 -18.60
CA ASP A 49 -0.83 8.34 -19.70
C ASP A 49 -0.12 9.60 -19.20
N LEU A 50 0.76 9.42 -18.20
CA LEU A 50 1.47 10.51 -17.55
C LEU A 50 2.47 11.14 -18.54
N VAL A 51 2.45 12.47 -18.63
CA VAL A 51 3.33 13.24 -19.50
C VAL A 51 4.21 14.22 -18.71
N PRO A 52 5.42 14.55 -19.19
CA PRO A 52 6.28 15.51 -18.53
C PRO A 52 5.58 16.85 -18.25
N GLY A 53 5.85 17.42 -17.08
CA GLY A 53 5.25 18.68 -16.62
C GLY A 53 3.95 18.55 -15.84
N GLN A 54 3.33 17.37 -15.81
CA GLN A 54 2.20 17.10 -14.93
C GLN A 54 2.63 17.04 -13.45
N ARG A 55 1.67 17.27 -12.55
CA ARG A 55 1.83 17.10 -11.10
C ARG A 55 1.17 15.79 -10.65
N LEU A 56 1.95 14.93 -10.01
CA LEU A 56 1.50 13.65 -9.45
C LEU A 56 1.61 13.70 -7.92
N LEU A 57 0.57 13.27 -7.23
CA LEU A 57 0.60 12.94 -5.81
C LEU A 57 0.65 11.42 -5.63
N ASP A 58 1.52 10.96 -4.75
CA ASP A 58 1.58 9.57 -4.28
C ASP A 58 1.13 9.54 -2.81
N VAL A 59 -0.03 8.93 -2.54
CA VAL A 59 -0.62 8.82 -1.21
C VAL A 59 -0.19 7.50 -0.57
N ALA A 60 0.31 7.55 0.67
CA ALA A 60 1.04 6.47 1.32
C ALA A 60 2.27 6.07 0.48
N CYS A 61 3.10 7.07 0.17
CA CYS A 61 4.19 6.93 -0.82
C CYS A 61 5.35 6.06 -0.36
N GLY A 62 5.36 5.61 0.90
CA GLY A 62 6.39 4.76 1.47
C GLY A 62 7.79 5.30 1.27
N ALA A 63 8.69 4.44 0.80
CA ALA A 63 10.07 4.80 0.50
C ALA A 63 10.25 5.51 -0.86
N GLY A 64 9.16 5.89 -1.55
CA GLY A 64 9.18 6.72 -2.74
C GLY A 64 9.62 6.00 -4.02
N LEU A 65 9.36 4.70 -4.14
CA LEU A 65 9.68 3.95 -5.36
C LEU A 65 8.98 4.54 -6.58
N ALA A 66 7.67 4.82 -6.48
CA ALA A 66 6.89 5.42 -7.55
C ALA A 66 7.27 6.89 -7.78
N LEU A 67 7.52 7.67 -6.72
CA LEU A 67 7.97 9.06 -6.83
C LEU A 67 9.29 9.18 -7.62
N GLY A 68 10.29 8.37 -7.26
CA GLY A 68 11.57 8.36 -7.97
C GLY A 68 11.43 7.91 -9.42
N ARG A 69 10.45 7.07 -9.73
CA ARG A 69 10.15 6.65 -11.09
C ARG A 69 9.47 7.75 -11.90
N ALA A 70 8.44 8.42 -11.33
CA ALA A 70 7.73 9.52 -11.96
C ALA A 70 8.64 10.74 -12.20
N ALA A 71 9.50 11.09 -11.23
CA ALA A 71 10.47 12.18 -11.38
C ALA A 71 11.41 11.98 -12.59
N ARG A 72 11.87 10.74 -12.81
CA ARG A 72 12.70 10.41 -14.00
C ARG A 72 11.94 10.53 -15.34
N LEU A 73 10.62 10.50 -15.31
CA LEU A 73 9.76 10.77 -16.48
C LEU A 73 9.46 12.26 -16.68
N GLY A 74 10.03 13.15 -15.85
CA GLY A 74 9.81 14.60 -15.92
C GLY A 74 8.49 15.06 -15.28
N ILE A 75 7.90 14.23 -14.42
CA ILE A 75 6.69 14.54 -13.65
C ILE A 75 7.10 15.31 -12.39
N THR A 76 6.38 16.36 -12.05
CA THR A 76 6.51 17.04 -10.75
C THR A 76 5.80 16.22 -9.69
N VAL A 77 6.53 15.76 -8.68
CA VAL A 77 6.02 14.79 -7.72
C VAL A 77 5.84 15.37 -6.32
N ALA A 78 4.74 14.99 -5.69
CA ALA A 78 4.49 15.16 -4.26
C ALA A 78 4.14 13.80 -3.64
N GLY A 79 4.40 13.63 -2.35
CA GLY A 79 4.06 12.41 -1.63
C GLY A 79 3.73 12.67 -0.17
N ILE A 80 2.87 11.85 0.39
CA ILE A 80 2.54 11.85 1.81
C ILE A 80 2.66 10.44 2.36
N ASP A 81 3.23 10.32 3.56
CA ASP A 81 3.31 9.05 4.27
C ASP A 81 3.33 9.28 5.78
N ALA A 82 2.81 8.34 6.53
CA ALA A 82 2.81 8.35 7.99
C ALA A 82 4.18 7.95 8.60
N ALA A 83 5.03 7.27 7.84
CA ALA A 83 6.31 6.72 8.30
C ALA A 83 7.48 7.65 7.93
N ASP A 84 7.98 8.46 8.88
CA ASP A 84 9.11 9.38 8.61
C ASP A 84 10.39 8.65 8.18
N SER A 85 10.65 7.44 8.71
CA SER A 85 11.80 6.64 8.29
C SER A 85 11.75 6.23 6.81
N LEU A 86 10.55 5.95 6.27
CA LEU A 86 10.34 5.70 4.85
C LEU A 86 10.51 6.98 4.04
N LEU A 87 9.95 8.10 4.49
CA LEU A 87 10.13 9.40 3.85
C LEU A 87 11.60 9.83 3.77
N ASN A 88 12.43 9.46 4.75
CA ASN A 88 13.88 9.70 4.69
C ASN A 88 14.56 8.95 3.53
N ILE A 89 14.01 7.81 3.12
CA ILE A 89 14.45 7.09 1.92
C ILE A 89 13.87 7.75 0.67
N ALA A 90 12.59 8.12 0.68
CA ALA A 90 11.93 8.80 -0.41
C ALA A 90 12.64 10.11 -0.81
N ARG A 91 13.09 10.91 0.16
CA ARG A 91 13.91 12.12 -0.08
C ARG A 91 15.19 11.85 -0.89
N ARG A 92 15.79 10.68 -0.72
CA ARG A 92 16.98 10.29 -1.52
C ARG A 92 16.62 9.80 -2.91
N ARG A 93 15.46 9.18 -3.09
CA ARG A 93 14.99 8.65 -4.39
C ARG A 93 14.40 9.72 -5.30
N ALA A 94 13.77 10.75 -4.71
CA ALA A 94 13.15 11.88 -5.37
C ALA A 94 13.49 13.18 -4.62
N PRO A 95 14.71 13.72 -4.77
CA PRO A 95 15.19 14.85 -3.96
C PRO A 95 14.38 16.14 -4.18
N ASP A 96 13.77 16.31 -5.35
CA ASP A 96 12.96 17.49 -5.69
C ASP A 96 11.46 17.30 -5.37
N ALA A 97 11.07 16.17 -4.77
CA ALA A 97 9.69 15.89 -4.41
C ALA A 97 9.24 16.75 -3.22
N GLU A 98 8.00 17.24 -3.28
CA GLU A 98 7.31 17.80 -2.12
C GLU A 98 6.82 16.66 -1.23
N LEU A 99 7.53 16.39 -0.12
CA LEU A 99 7.22 15.27 0.78
C LEU A 99 6.66 15.75 2.11
N VAL A 100 5.52 15.19 2.50
CA VAL A 100 4.81 15.49 3.74
C VAL A 100 4.77 14.27 4.63
N HIS A 101 5.13 14.44 5.91
CA HIS A 101 4.86 13.49 6.99
C HIS A 101 3.48 13.81 7.55
N GLY A 102 2.49 12.95 7.33
CA GLY A 102 1.12 13.30 7.65
C GLY A 102 0.11 12.20 7.41
N ASP A 103 -1.16 12.58 7.61
CA ASP A 103 -2.33 11.74 7.51
C ASP A 103 -2.91 11.76 6.09
N MET A 104 -3.17 10.61 5.50
CA MET A 104 -3.82 10.52 4.19
C MET A 104 -5.32 10.89 4.22
N PHE A 105 -5.91 10.95 5.41
CA PHE A 105 -7.31 11.37 5.62
C PHE A 105 -7.46 12.90 5.74
N ASP A 106 -6.35 13.65 5.78
CA ASP A 106 -6.32 15.12 5.82
C ASP A 106 -5.16 15.65 4.96
N LEU A 107 -5.34 15.64 3.65
CA LEU A 107 -4.31 16.03 2.69
C LEU A 107 -4.04 17.54 2.72
N PRO A 108 -2.79 17.99 2.93
CA PRO A 108 -2.47 19.40 3.14
C PRO A 108 -2.47 20.26 1.86
N TRP A 109 -2.90 19.71 0.75
CA TRP A 109 -2.97 20.41 -0.53
C TRP A 109 -4.37 20.99 -0.81
N ALA A 110 -4.40 22.08 -1.57
CA ALA A 110 -5.64 22.69 -2.01
C ALA A 110 -6.41 21.78 -2.98
N THR A 111 -7.71 22.02 -3.10
CA THR A 111 -8.57 21.42 -4.14
C THR A 111 -7.95 21.65 -5.52
N ASP A 112 -8.13 20.68 -6.44
CA ASP A 112 -7.76 20.79 -7.85
C ASP A 112 -6.25 21.01 -8.09
N THR A 113 -5.39 20.43 -7.26
CA THR A 113 -3.93 20.63 -7.29
C THR A 113 -3.19 19.70 -8.25
N PHE A 114 -3.63 18.44 -8.38
CA PHE A 114 -2.88 17.39 -9.06
C PHE A 114 -3.55 16.93 -10.34
N ASP A 115 -2.74 16.67 -11.37
CA ASP A 115 -3.17 16.07 -12.64
C ASP A 115 -3.50 14.58 -12.48
N ALA A 116 -2.76 13.92 -11.59
CA ALA A 116 -2.99 12.54 -11.25
C ALA A 116 -2.65 12.27 -9.78
N VAL A 117 -3.33 11.29 -9.19
CA VAL A 117 -3.05 10.79 -7.85
C VAL A 117 -2.88 9.27 -7.92
N VAL A 118 -1.90 8.74 -7.19
CA VAL A 118 -1.69 7.29 -7.08
C VAL A 118 -1.61 6.87 -5.63
N ALA A 119 -1.94 5.60 -5.37
CA ALA A 119 -1.69 4.95 -4.08
C ALA A 119 -1.37 3.46 -4.33
N PHE A 120 -0.12 3.07 -4.11
CA PHE A 120 0.34 1.71 -4.32
C PHE A 120 0.25 0.92 -3.01
N ASN A 121 -0.78 0.08 -2.88
CA ASN A 121 -1.12 -0.65 -1.65
C ASN A 121 -1.32 0.25 -0.41
N GLY A 122 -1.66 1.52 -0.63
CA GLY A 122 -1.91 2.49 0.43
C GLY A 122 -3.41 2.69 0.74
N ILE A 123 -4.30 2.27 -0.16
CA ILE A 123 -5.76 2.34 0.03
C ILE A 123 -6.28 0.94 0.34
N TRP A 124 -7.04 0.83 1.41
CA TRP A 124 -7.57 -0.41 1.97
C TRP A 124 -9.08 -0.29 2.17
N GLY A 125 -9.75 -1.34 2.60
CA GLY A 125 -11.16 -1.26 2.97
C GLY A 125 -11.34 -0.30 4.15
N GLY A 126 -12.39 0.54 4.10
CA GLY A 126 -12.64 1.57 5.10
C GLY A 126 -11.90 2.91 4.86
N CYS A 127 -11.20 3.06 3.73
CA CYS A 127 -10.50 4.30 3.37
C CYS A 127 -11.35 5.26 2.52
N GLU A 128 -12.69 5.23 2.63
CA GLU A 128 -13.59 6.09 1.86
C GLU A 128 -13.26 7.58 2.02
N ASP A 129 -12.96 8.03 3.24
CA ASP A 129 -12.62 9.43 3.52
C ASP A 129 -11.25 9.81 2.89
N ALA A 130 -10.27 8.92 2.89
CA ALA A 130 -9.00 9.15 2.19
C ALA A 130 -9.22 9.24 0.67
N VAL A 131 -10.09 8.40 0.10
CA VAL A 131 -10.44 8.47 -1.33
C VAL A 131 -11.21 9.76 -1.65
N ALA A 132 -12.03 10.27 -0.72
CA ALA A 132 -12.69 11.58 -0.87
C ALA A 132 -11.67 12.74 -0.87
N GLU A 133 -10.65 12.70 0.01
CA GLU A 133 -9.55 13.67 0.01
C GLU A 133 -8.73 13.60 -1.28
N ILE A 134 -8.45 12.39 -1.77
CA ILE A 134 -7.80 12.19 -3.08
C ILE A 134 -8.64 12.86 -4.20
N ALA A 135 -9.95 12.65 -4.21
CA ALA A 135 -10.84 13.27 -5.20
C ALA A 135 -10.83 14.81 -5.07
N ARG A 136 -10.78 15.34 -3.85
CA ARG A 136 -10.71 16.79 -3.60
C ARG A 136 -9.45 17.44 -4.16
N VAL A 137 -8.29 16.80 -3.98
CA VAL A 137 -7.01 17.37 -4.44
C VAL A 137 -6.71 17.08 -5.92
N CYS A 138 -7.40 16.12 -6.52
CA CYS A 138 -7.33 15.83 -7.94
C CYS A 138 -8.18 16.84 -8.72
N ARG A 139 -7.64 17.42 -9.79
CA ARG A 139 -8.36 18.41 -10.60
C ARG A 139 -9.49 17.77 -11.44
N PRO A 140 -10.49 18.54 -11.90
CA PRO A 140 -11.41 18.07 -12.93
C PRO A 140 -10.64 17.53 -14.16
N GLY A 141 -11.08 16.41 -14.71
CA GLY A 141 -10.36 15.68 -15.75
C GLY A 141 -9.08 14.98 -15.29
N GLY A 142 -8.72 15.08 -13.99
CA GLY A 142 -7.58 14.39 -13.40
C GLY A 142 -7.84 12.89 -13.21
N ARG A 143 -6.78 12.12 -12.95
CA ARG A 143 -6.85 10.64 -12.96
C ARG A 143 -6.32 10.06 -11.65
N ILE A 144 -6.85 8.90 -11.29
CA ILE A 144 -6.38 8.10 -10.15
C ILE A 144 -5.92 6.73 -10.60
N GLY A 145 -4.91 6.20 -9.92
CA GLY A 145 -4.49 4.80 -10.02
C GLY A 145 -4.16 4.22 -8.67
N ILE A 146 -4.80 3.13 -8.31
CA ILE A 146 -4.52 2.42 -7.06
C ILE A 146 -4.13 0.98 -7.33
N THR A 147 -3.34 0.39 -6.43
CA THR A 147 -3.07 -1.05 -6.42
C THR A 147 -3.37 -1.66 -5.05
N PHE A 148 -3.71 -2.93 -5.06
CA PHE A 148 -3.93 -3.74 -3.86
C PHE A 148 -3.72 -5.23 -4.18
N TRP A 149 -3.55 -6.06 -3.15
CA TRP A 149 -3.41 -7.51 -3.33
C TRP A 149 -4.65 -8.10 -4.01
N GLY A 150 -4.44 -9.10 -4.86
CA GLY A 150 -5.49 -9.76 -5.62
C GLY A 150 -6.24 -10.84 -4.84
N ALA A 151 -6.84 -11.76 -5.58
CA ALA A 151 -7.61 -12.86 -5.01
C ALA A 151 -6.72 -13.79 -4.17
N THR A 152 -7.24 -14.28 -3.04
CA THR A 152 -6.49 -15.12 -2.09
C THR A 152 -5.89 -16.36 -2.74
N GLU A 153 -6.58 -16.93 -3.74
CA GLU A 153 -6.13 -18.11 -4.48
C GLU A 153 -4.94 -17.84 -5.42
N ARG A 154 -4.59 -16.57 -5.60
CA ARG A 154 -3.49 -16.11 -6.44
C ARG A 154 -2.38 -15.42 -5.64
N LEU A 155 -2.36 -15.64 -4.31
CA LEU A 155 -1.35 -15.08 -3.42
C LEU A 155 -0.49 -16.18 -2.81
N ASP A 156 0.74 -16.32 -3.26
CA ASP A 156 1.73 -17.18 -2.60
C ASP A 156 2.05 -16.67 -1.17
N LEU A 157 1.80 -15.38 -0.90
CA LEU A 157 1.91 -14.76 0.43
C LEU A 157 0.70 -15.03 1.34
N LEU A 158 -0.33 -15.77 0.92
CA LEU A 158 -1.53 -15.95 1.73
C LEU A 158 -1.21 -16.55 3.11
N ASP A 159 -0.46 -17.66 3.13
CA ASP A 159 -0.10 -18.33 4.38
C ASP A 159 0.81 -17.47 5.28
N TYR A 160 1.63 -16.60 4.70
CA TYR A 160 2.38 -15.59 5.45
C TYR A 160 1.44 -14.60 6.15
N PHE A 161 0.46 -14.01 5.46
CA PHE A 161 -0.50 -13.09 6.08
C PHE A 161 -1.32 -13.77 7.18
N VAL A 162 -1.78 -15.00 6.93
CA VAL A 162 -2.48 -15.83 7.94
C VAL A 162 -1.58 -16.09 9.16
N THR A 163 -0.29 -16.36 8.93
CA THR A 163 0.69 -16.61 9.99
C THR A 163 0.91 -15.36 10.86
N LEU A 164 1.01 -14.18 10.25
CA LEU A 164 1.09 -12.92 11.00
C LEU A 164 -0.16 -12.70 11.87
N GLY A 165 -1.35 -12.85 11.29
CA GLY A 165 -2.61 -12.68 12.03
C GLY A 165 -2.74 -13.65 13.21
N ARG A 166 -2.28 -14.90 13.06
CA ARG A 166 -2.28 -15.92 14.15
C ARG A 166 -1.17 -15.72 15.18
N SER A 167 -0.12 -15.02 14.82
CA SER A 167 1.05 -14.77 15.69
C SER A 167 0.94 -13.44 16.45
N GLY A 168 0.01 -12.57 16.07
CA GLY A 168 -0.30 -11.32 16.75
C GLY A 168 -1.44 -11.47 17.76
N PRO A 169 -2.03 -10.35 18.19
CA PRO A 169 -3.14 -10.33 19.16
C PRO A 169 -4.44 -10.95 18.65
N GLY A 170 -4.48 -11.38 17.40
CA GLY A 170 -5.61 -12.03 16.75
C GLY A 170 -6.11 -11.28 15.51
N ILE A 171 -7.04 -11.91 14.77
CA ILE A 171 -7.70 -11.28 13.62
C ILE A 171 -8.88 -10.48 14.16
N THR A 172 -8.81 -9.17 14.08
CA THR A 172 -9.84 -8.23 14.51
C THR A 172 -10.80 -7.89 13.36
N GLU A 173 -11.97 -7.30 13.69
CA GLU A 173 -12.89 -6.74 12.67
C GLU A 173 -12.18 -5.72 11.79
N GLU A 174 -11.25 -4.97 12.35
CA GLU A 174 -10.44 -4.01 11.63
C GLU A 174 -9.61 -4.68 10.53
N ILE A 175 -8.88 -5.76 10.82
CA ILE A 175 -8.10 -6.52 9.83
C ILE A 175 -9.03 -7.04 8.72
N VAL A 176 -10.22 -7.51 9.06
CA VAL A 176 -11.21 -7.98 8.08
C VAL A 176 -11.69 -6.82 7.20
N THR A 177 -11.92 -5.65 7.79
CA THR A 177 -12.32 -4.44 7.06
C THR A 177 -11.21 -4.00 6.10
N LEU A 178 -9.97 -3.91 6.57
CA LEU A 178 -8.82 -3.54 5.72
C LEU A 178 -8.68 -4.49 4.52
N ALA A 179 -8.86 -5.79 4.74
CA ALA A 179 -8.77 -6.80 3.68
C ALA A 179 -9.95 -6.75 2.70
N SER A 180 -11.05 -6.05 3.03
CA SER A 180 -12.25 -6.01 2.18
C SER A 180 -12.02 -5.38 0.81
N ILE A 181 -10.99 -4.57 0.65
CA ILE A 181 -10.57 -3.99 -0.65
C ILE A 181 -10.37 -5.07 -1.74
N ASN A 182 -9.99 -6.28 -1.32
CA ASN A 182 -9.77 -7.41 -2.22
C ASN A 182 -11.09 -8.01 -2.75
N THR A 183 -12.23 -7.66 -2.14
CA THR A 183 -13.55 -8.09 -2.59
C THR A 183 -13.84 -7.47 -3.96
N PRO A 184 -14.23 -8.27 -4.98
CA PRO A 184 -14.54 -7.74 -6.29
C PRO A 184 -15.58 -6.62 -6.25
N GLY A 185 -15.28 -5.47 -6.84
CA GLY A 185 -16.16 -4.30 -6.89
C GLY A 185 -16.00 -3.32 -5.72
N GLU A 186 -15.28 -3.66 -4.65
CA GLU A 186 -15.14 -2.77 -3.49
C GLU A 186 -14.32 -1.53 -3.81
N ALA A 187 -13.15 -1.68 -4.43
CA ALA A 187 -12.33 -0.56 -4.87
C ALA A 187 -13.10 0.35 -5.84
N GLU A 188 -13.81 -0.26 -6.79
CA GLU A 188 -14.64 0.45 -7.77
C GLU A 188 -15.79 1.20 -7.10
N ARG A 189 -16.40 0.60 -6.06
CA ARG A 189 -17.45 1.25 -5.25
C ARG A 189 -16.90 2.51 -4.57
N MET A 190 -15.76 2.39 -3.87
CA MET A 190 -15.12 3.51 -3.17
C MET A 190 -14.78 4.66 -4.12
N LEU A 191 -14.14 4.36 -5.26
CA LEU A 191 -13.80 5.36 -6.27
C LEU A 191 -15.05 6.02 -6.88
N THR A 192 -16.09 5.21 -7.17
CA THR A 192 -17.35 5.75 -7.73
C THR A 192 -18.07 6.67 -6.74
N GLN A 193 -18.07 6.33 -5.45
CA GLN A 193 -18.65 7.17 -4.40
C GLN A 193 -17.92 8.52 -4.25
N ALA A 194 -16.60 8.53 -4.41
CA ALA A 194 -15.80 9.75 -4.40
C ALA A 194 -15.92 10.60 -5.68
N GLY A 195 -16.67 10.14 -6.69
CA GLY A 195 -16.93 10.91 -7.91
C GLY A 195 -16.16 10.45 -9.13
N PHE A 196 -15.24 9.50 -9.01
CA PHE A 196 -14.50 8.96 -10.16
C PHE A 196 -15.40 8.16 -11.11
N ARG A 197 -15.05 8.16 -12.41
CA ARG A 197 -15.73 7.49 -13.52
C ARG A 197 -14.71 6.79 -14.39
N ASP A 198 -15.19 6.12 -15.45
CA ASP A 198 -14.36 5.45 -16.47
C ASP A 198 -13.35 4.49 -15.83
N LEU A 199 -13.85 3.66 -14.90
CA LEU A 199 -13.01 2.74 -14.14
C LEU A 199 -12.50 1.61 -15.03
N GLU A 200 -11.18 1.38 -14.99
CA GLU A 200 -10.54 0.24 -15.62
C GLU A 200 -9.83 -0.59 -14.57
N ARG A 201 -10.15 -1.89 -14.51
CA ARG A 201 -9.50 -2.88 -13.64
C ARG A 201 -8.61 -3.79 -14.45
N GLY A 202 -7.49 -4.20 -13.87
CA GLY A 202 -6.61 -5.23 -14.39
C GLY A 202 -5.71 -5.77 -13.29
N ASP A 203 -4.81 -6.66 -13.67
CA ASP A 203 -3.86 -7.28 -12.75
C ASP A 203 -2.45 -7.31 -13.33
N THR A 204 -1.47 -7.42 -12.44
CA THR A 204 -0.06 -7.63 -12.71
C THR A 204 0.50 -8.64 -11.71
N SER A 205 1.68 -9.16 -11.99
CA SER A 205 2.38 -10.01 -11.02
C SER A 205 3.19 -9.17 -10.03
N ALA A 206 3.10 -9.52 -8.76
CA ALA A 206 3.98 -9.04 -7.70
C ALA A 206 4.91 -10.19 -7.30
N ILE A 207 6.18 -10.11 -7.71
CA ILE A 207 7.15 -11.18 -7.50
C ILE A 207 8.09 -10.77 -6.36
N LEU A 208 8.27 -11.72 -5.43
CA LEU A 208 9.28 -11.64 -4.38
C LEU A 208 10.26 -12.81 -4.55
N GLU A 209 11.54 -12.51 -4.58
CA GLU A 209 12.61 -13.48 -4.68
C GLU A 209 13.61 -13.25 -3.57
N PHE A 210 14.08 -14.34 -2.95
CA PHE A 210 15.07 -14.30 -1.88
C PHE A 210 16.15 -15.33 -2.13
N THR A 211 17.37 -15.01 -1.80
CA THR A 211 18.54 -15.88 -2.02
C THR A 211 18.65 -16.97 -0.96
N ASP A 212 18.10 -16.73 0.24
CA ASP A 212 18.16 -17.65 1.38
C ASP A 212 17.13 -17.32 2.45
N ASP A 213 17.14 -18.11 3.54
CA ASP A 213 16.25 -17.95 4.69
C ASP A 213 16.46 -16.62 5.45
N ASP A 214 17.68 -16.08 5.44
CA ASP A 214 18.00 -14.83 6.15
C ASP A 214 17.42 -13.63 5.40
N GLU A 215 17.59 -13.56 4.08
CA GLU A 215 17.00 -12.53 3.25
C GLU A 215 15.47 -12.63 3.26
N ALA A 216 14.91 -13.84 3.16
CA ALA A 216 13.46 -14.06 3.27
C ALA A 216 12.92 -13.53 4.60
N TRP A 217 13.56 -13.87 5.72
CA TRP A 217 13.15 -13.39 7.02
C TRP A 217 13.27 -11.87 7.14
N GLN A 218 14.43 -11.31 6.78
CA GLN A 218 14.68 -9.87 6.87
C GLN A 218 13.66 -9.06 6.06
N THR A 219 13.31 -9.54 4.88
CA THR A 219 12.30 -8.92 4.03
C THR A 219 10.89 -9.09 4.58
N LEU A 220 10.48 -10.30 4.93
CA LEU A 220 9.11 -10.60 5.35
C LEU A 220 8.75 -10.06 6.75
N ARG A 221 9.73 -9.80 7.62
CA ARG A 221 9.46 -9.12 8.89
C ARG A 221 9.32 -7.60 8.77
N SER A 222 9.68 -7.03 7.61
CA SER A 222 9.79 -5.56 7.44
C SER A 222 8.47 -4.79 7.26
N PRO A 223 7.37 -5.35 6.72
CA PRO A 223 6.10 -4.65 6.68
C PRO A 223 5.59 -4.28 8.07
N GLY A 224 4.99 -3.09 8.21
CA GLY A 224 4.43 -2.62 9.48
C GLY A 224 3.41 -3.58 10.10
N LEU A 225 2.66 -4.30 9.25
CA LEU A 225 1.73 -5.33 9.68
C LEU A 225 2.37 -6.55 10.37
N ALA A 226 3.71 -6.73 10.29
CA ALA A 226 4.42 -7.78 11.00
C ALA A 226 4.76 -7.40 12.46
N LEU A 227 4.76 -6.10 12.79
CA LEU A 227 5.17 -5.62 14.11
C LEU A 227 4.30 -6.17 15.26
N PRO A 228 2.96 -6.19 15.19
CA PRO A 228 2.13 -6.79 16.24
C PRO A 228 2.42 -8.27 16.49
N ALA A 229 2.77 -9.01 15.44
CA ALA A 229 3.17 -10.42 15.56
C ALA A 229 4.57 -10.57 16.19
N LEU A 230 5.51 -9.68 15.86
CA LEU A 230 6.85 -9.61 16.47
C LEU A 230 6.77 -9.34 17.98
N ASP A 231 5.96 -8.36 18.38
CA ASP A 231 5.80 -7.95 19.78
C ASP A 231 5.13 -9.03 20.62
N HIS A 232 4.14 -9.74 20.02
CA HIS A 232 3.38 -10.76 20.74
C HIS A 232 4.10 -12.10 20.86
N THR A 233 4.73 -12.54 19.75
CA THR A 233 5.33 -13.90 19.67
C THR A 233 6.83 -13.89 19.95
N GLY A 234 7.52 -12.80 19.64
CA GLY A 234 8.98 -12.68 19.69
C GLY A 234 9.66 -13.16 18.41
N GLU A 235 10.84 -12.59 18.15
CA GLU A 235 11.53 -12.70 16.86
C GLU A 235 11.86 -14.15 16.46
N SER A 236 12.40 -14.94 17.38
CA SER A 236 12.87 -16.30 17.07
C SER A 236 11.73 -17.23 16.65
N GLU A 237 10.61 -17.18 17.36
CA GLU A 237 9.45 -18.02 17.07
C GLU A 237 8.72 -17.52 15.82
N LEU A 238 8.55 -16.20 15.66
CA LEU A 238 7.92 -15.65 14.48
C LEU A 238 8.72 -15.96 13.22
N ARG A 239 10.06 -15.86 13.27
CA ARG A 239 10.93 -16.27 12.17
C ARG A 239 10.66 -17.69 11.71
N GLN A 240 10.61 -18.63 12.65
CA GLN A 240 10.34 -20.03 12.34
C GLN A 240 8.98 -20.21 11.67
N ARG A 241 7.93 -19.56 12.18
CA ARG A 241 6.57 -19.62 11.64
C ARG A 241 6.49 -19.02 10.22
N VAL A 242 7.10 -17.84 10.02
CA VAL A 242 7.11 -17.15 8.73
C VAL A 242 7.86 -17.96 7.67
N LEU A 243 9.08 -18.44 7.98
CA LEU A 243 9.83 -19.27 7.03
C LEU A 243 9.10 -20.58 6.71
N SER A 244 8.42 -21.16 7.69
CA SER A 244 7.58 -22.35 7.45
C SER A 244 6.42 -22.05 6.49
N SER A 245 5.78 -20.88 6.62
CA SER A 245 4.64 -20.49 5.76
C SER A 245 5.02 -20.29 4.29
N VAL A 246 6.25 -19.86 4.01
CA VAL A 246 6.75 -19.65 2.64
C VAL A 246 7.61 -20.81 2.12
N SER A 247 7.84 -21.82 2.93
CA SER A 247 8.66 -22.98 2.56
C SER A 247 8.20 -23.74 1.30
N PRO A 248 6.89 -23.79 0.95
CA PRO A 248 6.46 -24.40 -0.32
C PRO A 248 7.04 -23.71 -1.57
N PHE A 249 7.51 -22.48 -1.46
CA PHE A 249 8.08 -21.69 -2.57
C PHE A 249 9.61 -21.65 -2.54
N ARG A 250 10.23 -22.49 -1.71
CA ARG A 250 11.67 -22.67 -1.61
C ARG A 250 12.15 -23.73 -2.59
N SER A 251 13.13 -23.38 -3.41
CA SER A 251 13.80 -24.27 -4.34
C SER A 251 14.85 -25.14 -3.64
N ASP A 252 15.31 -26.21 -4.32
CA ASP A 252 16.33 -27.12 -3.78
C ASP A 252 17.69 -26.44 -3.51
N ASP A 253 17.99 -25.36 -4.23
CA ASP A 253 19.21 -24.55 -4.05
C ASP A 253 19.11 -23.54 -2.89
N GLY A 254 17.96 -23.48 -2.23
CA GLY A 254 17.72 -22.62 -1.08
C GLY A 254 17.10 -21.27 -1.39
N THR A 255 16.94 -20.91 -2.66
CA THR A 255 16.28 -19.66 -3.08
C THR A 255 14.77 -19.76 -2.98
N TYR A 256 14.10 -18.60 -2.90
CA TYR A 256 12.65 -18.51 -2.88
C TYR A 256 12.13 -17.73 -4.07
N ARG A 257 10.96 -18.11 -4.56
CA ARG A 257 10.21 -17.33 -5.55
C ARG A 257 8.72 -17.40 -5.26
N LEU A 258 8.15 -16.27 -4.86
CA LEU A 258 6.72 -16.11 -4.57
C LEU A 258 6.10 -15.24 -5.66
N VAL A 259 5.01 -15.70 -6.25
CA VAL A 259 4.26 -14.99 -7.30
C VAL A 259 2.87 -14.64 -6.76
N ASN A 260 2.57 -13.37 -6.76
CA ASN A 260 1.31 -12.86 -6.23
C ASN A 260 0.58 -12.04 -7.29
N GLU A 261 -0.73 -12.00 -7.22
CA GLU A 261 -1.54 -11.08 -8.02
C GLU A 261 -1.56 -9.71 -7.36
N LEU A 262 -1.27 -8.67 -8.13
CA LEU A 262 -1.45 -7.28 -7.77
C LEU A 262 -2.52 -6.69 -8.68
N VAL A 263 -3.69 -6.38 -8.12
CA VAL A 263 -4.76 -5.72 -8.85
C VAL A 263 -4.48 -4.23 -8.95
N HIS A 264 -4.82 -3.63 -10.08
CA HIS A 264 -4.87 -2.19 -10.23
C HIS A 264 -6.25 -1.74 -10.69
N VAL A 265 -6.66 -0.57 -10.22
CA VAL A 265 -7.83 0.15 -10.73
C VAL A 265 -7.39 1.57 -11.08
N THR A 266 -7.74 2.01 -12.29
CA THR A 266 -7.56 3.39 -12.73
C THR A 266 -8.92 4.01 -13.03
N ALA A 267 -9.04 5.32 -12.84
CA ALA A 267 -10.27 6.06 -13.10
C ALA A 267 -9.98 7.55 -13.37
N SER A 268 -10.98 8.31 -13.82
CA SER A 268 -10.90 9.74 -14.05
C SER A 268 -11.98 10.51 -13.28
N LEU A 269 -11.70 11.75 -12.91
CA LEU A 269 -12.73 12.70 -12.50
C LEU A 269 -13.36 13.32 -13.75
N PRO A 270 -14.68 13.55 -13.77
CA PRO A 270 -15.33 14.36 -14.82
C PRO A 270 -14.71 15.75 -14.93
N GLU A 271 -14.80 16.36 -16.15
CA GLU A 271 -14.39 17.74 -16.41
C GLU A 271 -15.31 18.77 -15.77
#